data_ecb16c64ce78c92d9f4aaa57c732c1f0
#
_entry.id   ecb16c64ce78c92d9f4aaa57c732c1f0
#
_cell.length_a   1.000
_cell.length_b   1.000
_cell.length_c   1.000
_cell.angle_alpha   90.00
_cell.angle_beta   90.00
_cell.angle_gamma   90.00
#
_symmetry.space_group_name_H-M   'P 1'
#
loop_
_entity.id
_entity.type
_entity.pdbx_description
1 polymer ?
#
loop_
_entity_poly.entity_id
_entity_poly.type
_entity_poly.pdbx_seq_one_letter_code
_entity_poly.pdbx_strand_id
1 'polypeptide(L)'
;MQLKQLLQGLPTNSVEGSLDREISGVTYDSRRVAPGMIFVAIPGQNADGHEFISAAVERGATAVICERARAFPLRATRICVPDAREAMARVSRSFYHHPSAKLKVVGVTGTNGKTTVAFMIKAILEAAGLRTGLLGTVRYEIGDRILPAQRTTPESVEVQQMMSQMLKAHCQACVMEVSSHALDQKRVLGVEFDVGIFTNLTRDHLDYHGTMESYFAAKKKLFTTLTQGTKQGAAIINIDDAFGARLASETTGLEVQLTYALDQTARLRATKIELSAEGSRFVVETPERKFALRLPLIGRHNIYNALAAVGAGLALKVDVVKLQAALNAMPPVPGRLEAVPCGQPFGVFVDYAHTDDALRNVLTTLREVTKGRVLLAFGCGGNRDAGKRAKMGRVAAELADFTIITSDNPRKEDRARISAHIEDGYRAVRDEACSIELDRRLAIQQILGKAEPGDTVLIAGKGHETFQEFEDTVVPFDDRLHAQEVLEELGFHRKVHAA
;
A
#
# COMPACT_ATOMS: atom_id res chain seq x y z
N MET A 1 -24.55 5.19 -21.41
CA MET A 1 -25.54 5.31 -20.31
C MET A 1 -26.08 6.73 -20.31
N GLN A 2 -27.38 6.94 -20.00
CA GLN A 2 -27.95 8.29 -20.00
C GLN A 2 -27.48 9.12 -18.80
N LEU A 3 -27.16 10.38 -19.02
CA LEU A 3 -26.68 11.30 -17.97
C LEU A 3 -27.66 11.39 -16.79
N LYS A 4 -28.96 11.47 -17.05
CA LYS A 4 -30.00 11.51 -16.00
C LYS A 4 -29.94 10.29 -15.04
N GLN A 5 -29.55 9.13 -15.54
CA GLN A 5 -29.42 7.92 -14.72
C GLN A 5 -28.18 8.01 -13.81
N LEU A 6 -27.08 8.57 -14.33
CA LEU A 6 -25.83 8.76 -13.59
C LEU A 6 -25.96 9.77 -12.45
N LEU A 7 -26.84 10.77 -12.59
CA LEU A 7 -27.08 11.81 -11.61
C LEU A 7 -28.17 11.45 -10.59
N GLN A 8 -28.78 10.28 -10.71
CA GLN A 8 -29.84 9.87 -9.77
C GLN A 8 -29.28 9.75 -8.34
N GLY A 9 -29.88 10.49 -7.42
CA GLY A 9 -29.45 10.51 -6.02
C GLY A 9 -28.15 11.26 -5.75
N LEU A 10 -27.59 11.96 -6.76
CA LEU A 10 -26.43 12.84 -6.57
C LEU A 10 -26.88 14.19 -6.04
N PRO A 11 -26.35 14.69 -4.90
CA PRO A 11 -26.59 16.06 -4.45
C PRO A 11 -26.08 17.06 -5.51
N THR A 12 -26.98 17.87 -6.04
CA THR A 12 -26.65 18.90 -7.04
C THR A 12 -27.17 20.27 -6.60
N ASN A 13 -26.34 21.30 -6.81
CA ASN A 13 -26.72 22.70 -6.53
C ASN A 13 -27.49 23.29 -7.72
N SER A 14 -27.02 22.99 -8.95
CA SER A 14 -27.72 23.39 -10.19
C SER A 14 -27.33 22.48 -11.36
N VAL A 15 -28.22 22.39 -12.33
CA VAL A 15 -28.00 21.71 -13.62
C VAL A 15 -28.41 22.65 -14.73
N GLU A 16 -27.50 22.90 -15.68
CA GLU A 16 -27.74 23.72 -16.87
C GLU A 16 -27.41 22.92 -18.13
N GLY A 17 -28.37 22.79 -19.01
CA GLY A 17 -28.28 21.99 -20.24
C GLY A 17 -29.14 20.73 -20.21
N SER A 18 -29.04 19.91 -21.26
CA SER A 18 -29.86 18.70 -21.42
C SER A 18 -29.33 17.55 -20.58
N LEU A 19 -30.23 16.83 -19.90
CA LEU A 19 -29.95 15.57 -19.21
C LEU A 19 -30.12 14.33 -20.13
N ASP A 20 -30.71 14.51 -21.30
CA ASP A 20 -30.90 13.45 -22.30
C ASP A 20 -29.67 13.37 -23.20
N ARG A 21 -28.54 12.99 -22.58
CA ARG A 21 -27.24 12.81 -23.23
C ARG A 21 -26.70 11.44 -22.93
N GLU A 22 -26.16 10.79 -23.95
CA GLU A 22 -25.46 9.52 -23.76
C GLU A 22 -24.03 9.75 -23.32
N ILE A 23 -23.61 9.07 -22.26
CA ILE A 23 -22.28 9.16 -21.67
C ILE A 23 -21.46 7.91 -21.99
N SER A 24 -20.27 8.15 -22.56
CA SER A 24 -19.32 7.11 -22.98
C SER A 24 -18.22 6.83 -21.94
N GLY A 25 -18.02 7.75 -20.98
CA GLY A 25 -16.97 7.61 -19.95
C GLY A 25 -16.99 8.73 -18.93
N VAL A 26 -16.17 8.57 -17.88
CA VAL A 26 -15.95 9.56 -16.84
C VAL A 26 -14.45 9.80 -16.69
N THR A 27 -14.00 11.04 -16.59
CA THR A 27 -12.60 11.38 -16.36
C THR A 27 -12.46 12.68 -15.58
N TYR A 28 -11.38 12.82 -14.82
CA TYR A 28 -10.94 14.04 -14.14
C TYR A 28 -9.66 14.63 -14.77
N ASP A 29 -9.07 13.94 -15.74
CA ASP A 29 -7.91 14.43 -16.51
C ASP A 29 -8.39 15.00 -17.83
N SER A 30 -8.29 16.32 -18.01
CA SER A 30 -8.72 17.01 -19.23
C SER A 30 -8.01 16.52 -20.49
N ARG A 31 -6.81 15.96 -20.38
CA ARG A 31 -6.03 15.38 -21.51
C ARG A 31 -6.61 14.07 -22.01
N ARG A 32 -7.35 13.36 -21.15
CA ARG A 32 -7.99 12.06 -21.42
C ARG A 32 -9.46 12.18 -21.85
N VAL A 33 -9.98 13.41 -21.97
CA VAL A 33 -11.33 13.64 -22.44
C VAL A 33 -11.47 13.22 -23.90
N ALA A 34 -12.52 12.46 -24.17
CA ALA A 34 -12.99 12.09 -25.50
C ALA A 34 -14.47 12.44 -25.67
N PRO A 35 -14.99 12.53 -26.92
CA PRO A 35 -16.40 12.83 -27.16
C PRO A 35 -17.35 11.89 -26.39
N GLY A 36 -18.37 12.47 -25.79
CA GLY A 36 -19.35 11.73 -24.98
C GLY A 36 -18.99 11.55 -23.52
N MET A 37 -17.80 11.96 -23.07
CA MET A 37 -17.39 11.79 -21.66
C MET A 37 -17.95 12.87 -20.74
N ILE A 38 -18.05 12.52 -19.44
CA ILE A 38 -18.15 13.49 -18.33
C ILE A 38 -16.74 13.88 -17.91
N PHE A 39 -16.46 15.18 -17.85
CA PHE A 39 -15.30 15.72 -17.19
C PHE A 39 -15.65 16.18 -15.77
N VAL A 40 -14.89 15.73 -14.77
CA VAL A 40 -15.05 16.15 -13.37
C VAL A 40 -13.93 17.12 -13.01
N ALA A 41 -14.27 18.38 -12.80
CA ALA A 41 -13.34 19.44 -12.40
C ALA A 41 -13.11 19.38 -10.88
N ILE A 42 -12.01 18.77 -10.46
CA ILE A 42 -11.65 18.58 -9.04
C ILE A 42 -10.72 19.72 -8.61
N PRO A 43 -11.01 20.44 -7.50
CA PRO A 43 -10.04 21.32 -6.88
C PRO A 43 -8.86 20.50 -6.35
N GLY A 44 -7.67 20.68 -6.90
CA GLY A 44 -6.44 19.98 -6.49
C GLY A 44 -5.50 20.91 -5.71
N GLN A 45 -4.52 20.33 -5.01
CA GLN A 45 -3.49 21.09 -4.29
C GLN A 45 -2.51 21.80 -5.24
N ASN A 46 -2.19 21.17 -6.38
CA ASN A 46 -1.21 21.69 -7.34
C ASN A 46 -1.85 22.35 -8.57
N ALA A 47 -3.09 22.03 -8.88
CA ALA A 47 -3.83 22.60 -10.01
C ALA A 47 -5.33 22.53 -9.73
N ASP A 48 -6.08 23.57 -10.05
CA ASP A 48 -7.54 23.59 -9.97
C ASP A 48 -8.14 23.04 -11.27
N GLY A 49 -8.83 21.91 -11.19
CA GLY A 49 -9.50 21.27 -12.33
C GLY A 49 -10.48 22.18 -13.07
N HIS A 50 -11.00 23.23 -12.40
CA HIS A 50 -11.88 24.20 -13.02
C HIS A 50 -11.19 25.03 -14.13
N GLU A 51 -9.88 25.18 -14.10
CA GLU A 51 -9.11 25.88 -15.13
C GLU A 51 -9.10 25.13 -16.46
N PHE A 52 -9.31 23.81 -16.42
CA PHE A 52 -9.28 22.94 -17.59
C PHE A 52 -10.66 22.64 -18.20
N ILE A 53 -11.74 23.26 -17.68
CA ILE A 53 -13.11 23.01 -18.17
C ILE A 53 -13.25 23.36 -19.65
N SER A 54 -12.76 24.53 -20.08
CA SER A 54 -12.86 24.96 -21.48
C SER A 54 -12.16 23.96 -22.41
N ALA A 55 -10.93 23.56 -22.08
CA ALA A 55 -10.19 22.59 -22.86
C ALA A 55 -10.88 21.20 -22.89
N ALA A 56 -11.52 20.79 -21.80
CA ALA A 56 -12.29 19.54 -21.74
C ALA A 56 -13.52 19.61 -22.66
N VAL A 57 -14.26 20.73 -22.68
CA VAL A 57 -15.42 20.96 -23.55
C VAL A 57 -15.00 20.99 -25.02
N GLU A 58 -13.89 21.65 -25.35
CA GLU A 58 -13.32 21.67 -26.71
C GLU A 58 -12.93 20.27 -27.21
N ARG A 59 -12.45 19.38 -26.30
CA ARG A 59 -12.15 17.98 -26.59
C ARG A 59 -13.38 17.08 -26.67
N GLY A 60 -14.60 17.62 -26.47
CA GLY A 60 -15.86 16.92 -26.63
C GLY A 60 -16.48 16.39 -25.34
N ALA A 61 -16.12 16.94 -24.18
CA ALA A 61 -16.85 16.63 -22.95
C ALA A 61 -18.33 16.98 -23.14
N THR A 62 -19.21 16.01 -22.93
CA THR A 62 -20.67 16.13 -23.09
C THR A 62 -21.31 16.72 -21.82
N ALA A 63 -20.70 16.48 -20.67
CA ALA A 63 -21.10 17.06 -19.40
C ALA A 63 -19.88 17.41 -18.53
N VAL A 64 -20.03 18.40 -17.67
CA VAL A 64 -19.01 18.86 -16.73
C VAL A 64 -19.60 18.88 -15.33
N ILE A 65 -18.95 18.19 -14.40
CA ILE A 65 -19.24 18.28 -12.97
C ILE A 65 -18.21 19.22 -12.34
N CYS A 66 -18.67 20.23 -11.58
CA CYS A 66 -17.83 21.25 -10.96
C CYS A 66 -18.44 21.73 -9.63
N GLU A 67 -17.62 22.30 -8.75
CA GLU A 67 -18.10 22.87 -7.47
C GLU A 67 -18.49 24.33 -7.60
N ARG A 68 -17.89 25.05 -8.56
CA ARG A 68 -18.13 26.47 -8.82
C ARG A 68 -18.63 26.67 -10.24
N ALA A 69 -19.68 27.45 -10.39
CA ALA A 69 -20.18 27.83 -11.70
C ALA A 69 -19.14 28.74 -12.40
N ARG A 70 -18.52 28.24 -13.48
CA ARG A 70 -17.76 29.06 -14.43
C ARG A 70 -18.51 29.09 -15.75
N ALA A 71 -18.48 30.23 -16.41
CA ALA A 71 -19.02 30.36 -17.76
C ALA A 71 -18.15 29.53 -18.72
N PHE A 72 -18.77 28.61 -19.44
CA PHE A 72 -18.18 27.92 -20.58
C PHE A 72 -19.24 27.75 -21.67
N PRO A 73 -18.84 27.48 -22.93
CA PRO A 73 -19.80 27.33 -24.02
C PRO A 73 -20.86 26.26 -23.69
N LEU A 74 -22.14 26.57 -23.92
CA LEU A 74 -23.30 25.70 -23.64
C LEU A 74 -23.36 24.39 -24.48
N ARG A 75 -22.23 23.96 -25.04
CA ARG A 75 -22.12 22.68 -25.78
C ARG A 75 -22.17 21.47 -24.85
N ALA A 76 -21.81 21.63 -23.56
CA ALA A 76 -21.85 20.60 -22.54
C ALA A 76 -22.86 20.95 -21.44
N THR A 77 -23.46 19.92 -20.83
CA THR A 77 -24.31 20.10 -19.66
C THR A 77 -23.44 20.41 -18.44
N ARG A 78 -23.73 21.50 -17.73
CA ARG A 78 -23.06 21.90 -16.51
C ARG A 78 -23.82 21.37 -15.30
N ILE A 79 -23.13 20.69 -14.41
CA ILE A 79 -23.66 20.13 -13.17
C ILE A 79 -22.82 20.69 -12.00
N CYS A 80 -23.40 21.60 -11.23
CA CYS A 80 -22.75 22.12 -10.02
C CYS A 80 -23.12 21.24 -8.84
N VAL A 81 -22.10 20.84 -8.10
CA VAL A 81 -22.22 19.93 -6.94
C VAL A 81 -21.52 20.53 -5.71
N PRO A 82 -21.91 20.17 -4.48
CA PRO A 82 -21.20 20.63 -3.27
C PRO A 82 -19.80 20.04 -3.14
N ASP A 83 -19.54 18.84 -3.72
CA ASP A 83 -18.26 18.14 -3.63
C ASP A 83 -18.02 17.31 -4.91
N ALA A 84 -17.02 17.75 -5.70
CA ALA A 84 -16.70 17.11 -6.98
C ALA A 84 -16.09 15.71 -6.82
N ARG A 85 -15.34 15.45 -5.72
CA ARG A 85 -14.77 14.12 -5.45
C ARG A 85 -15.85 13.11 -5.08
N GLU A 86 -16.83 13.52 -4.27
CA GLU A 86 -17.98 12.68 -3.97
C GLU A 86 -18.82 12.41 -5.21
N ALA A 87 -19.09 13.43 -6.00
CA ALA A 87 -19.82 13.31 -7.27
C ALA A 87 -19.11 12.35 -8.23
N MET A 88 -17.78 12.48 -8.37
CA MET A 88 -16.96 11.58 -9.18
C MET A 88 -17.10 10.13 -8.73
N ALA A 89 -16.99 9.87 -7.43
CA ALA A 89 -17.10 8.51 -6.89
C ALA A 89 -18.48 7.90 -7.14
N ARG A 90 -19.56 8.64 -6.90
CA ARG A 90 -20.94 8.19 -7.12
C ARG A 90 -21.26 7.95 -8.59
N VAL A 91 -20.89 8.90 -9.46
CA VAL A 91 -21.09 8.79 -10.91
C VAL A 91 -20.28 7.62 -11.48
N SER A 92 -19.02 7.45 -11.08
CA SER A 92 -18.19 6.33 -11.53
C SER A 92 -18.76 4.98 -11.07
N ARG A 93 -19.22 4.87 -9.81
CA ARG A 93 -19.89 3.68 -9.31
C ARG A 93 -21.09 3.29 -10.18
N SER A 94 -21.93 4.26 -10.52
CA SER A 94 -23.12 4.05 -11.37
C SER A 94 -22.72 3.71 -12.80
N PHE A 95 -21.77 4.44 -13.39
CA PHE A 95 -21.28 4.23 -14.75
C PHE A 95 -20.71 2.81 -14.96
N TYR A 96 -19.96 2.29 -13.99
CA TYR A 96 -19.40 0.94 -14.01
C TYR A 96 -20.33 -0.14 -13.42
N HIS A 97 -21.62 0.16 -13.19
CA HIS A 97 -22.66 -0.79 -12.78
C HIS A 97 -22.37 -1.46 -11.43
N HIS A 98 -21.91 -0.67 -10.43
CA HIS A 98 -21.72 -1.11 -9.04
C HIS A 98 -20.86 -2.37 -8.90
N PRO A 99 -19.63 -2.40 -9.44
CA PRO A 99 -18.86 -3.64 -9.54
C PRO A 99 -18.51 -4.25 -8.18
N SER A 100 -18.29 -3.42 -7.15
CA SER A 100 -17.99 -3.90 -5.79
C SER A 100 -19.13 -4.71 -5.17
N ALA A 101 -20.39 -4.47 -5.54
CA ALA A 101 -21.52 -5.26 -5.08
C ALA A 101 -21.47 -6.74 -5.53
N LYS A 102 -20.73 -7.00 -6.64
CA LYS A 102 -20.62 -8.33 -7.27
C LYS A 102 -19.31 -9.06 -6.95
N LEU A 103 -18.35 -8.39 -6.31
CA LEU A 103 -17.08 -8.94 -5.87
C LEU A 103 -17.07 -9.10 -4.36
N LYS A 104 -16.30 -10.06 -3.84
CA LYS A 104 -15.87 -10.03 -2.44
C LYS A 104 -14.74 -9.01 -2.31
N VAL A 105 -14.96 -7.93 -1.57
CA VAL A 105 -13.98 -6.84 -1.49
C VAL A 105 -13.38 -6.75 -0.09
N VAL A 106 -12.04 -6.82 -0.02
CA VAL A 106 -11.28 -6.66 1.21
C VAL A 106 -10.45 -5.39 1.15
N GLY A 107 -10.67 -4.49 2.11
CA GLY A 107 -9.90 -3.25 2.26
C GLY A 107 -8.92 -3.33 3.42
N VAL A 108 -7.64 -3.02 3.17
CA VAL A 108 -6.59 -3.05 4.21
C VAL A 108 -6.09 -1.63 4.44
N THR A 109 -6.24 -1.12 5.66
CA THR A 109 -5.70 0.18 6.08
C THR A 109 -4.77 0.05 7.29
N GLY A 110 -3.93 1.05 7.50
CA GLY A 110 -2.94 1.15 8.57
C GLY A 110 -1.73 1.95 8.11
N THR A 111 -0.75 2.17 8.98
CA THR A 111 0.53 2.78 8.59
C THR A 111 1.39 1.72 7.89
N ASN A 112 1.67 0.63 8.56
CA ASN A 112 2.53 -0.46 8.09
C ASN A 112 1.73 -1.75 7.85
N GLY A 113 2.27 -2.68 7.06
CA GLY A 113 1.72 -4.02 6.85
C GLY A 113 0.68 -4.16 5.73
N LYS A 114 0.11 -3.07 5.20
CA LYS A 114 -0.96 -3.10 4.18
C LYS A 114 -0.64 -4.02 2.99
N THR A 115 0.50 -3.85 2.39
CA THR A 115 0.94 -4.62 1.22
C THR A 115 1.05 -6.10 1.54
N THR A 116 1.78 -6.43 2.61
CA THR A 116 1.99 -7.82 3.01
C THR A 116 0.66 -8.51 3.33
N VAL A 117 -0.22 -7.84 4.08
CA VAL A 117 -1.57 -8.35 4.39
C VAL A 117 -2.40 -8.54 3.12
N ALA A 118 -2.35 -7.60 2.17
CA ALA A 118 -3.09 -7.71 0.91
C ALA A 118 -2.61 -8.92 0.08
N PHE A 119 -1.30 -9.16 -0.02
CA PHE A 119 -0.74 -10.34 -0.70
C PHE A 119 -1.12 -11.65 0.03
N MET A 120 -1.06 -11.69 1.36
CA MET A 120 -1.48 -12.86 2.15
C MET A 120 -2.95 -13.21 1.92
N ILE A 121 -3.83 -12.21 1.94
CA ILE A 121 -5.27 -12.42 1.69
C ILE A 121 -5.52 -12.89 0.27
N LYS A 122 -4.84 -12.30 -0.72
CA LYS A 122 -4.93 -12.77 -2.11
C LYS A 122 -4.57 -14.25 -2.20
N ALA A 123 -3.44 -14.67 -1.61
CA ALA A 123 -3.02 -16.07 -1.60
C ALA A 123 -4.08 -16.99 -0.93
N ILE A 124 -4.65 -16.57 0.20
CA ILE A 124 -5.72 -17.30 0.90
C ILE A 124 -6.96 -17.46 0.00
N LEU A 125 -7.40 -16.39 -0.66
CA LEU A 125 -8.61 -16.41 -1.49
C LEU A 125 -8.39 -17.25 -2.76
N GLU A 126 -7.22 -17.18 -3.36
CA GLU A 126 -6.85 -18.02 -4.52
C GLU A 126 -6.78 -19.51 -4.16
N ALA A 127 -6.19 -19.86 -3.01
CA ALA A 127 -6.22 -21.24 -2.50
C ALA A 127 -7.64 -21.73 -2.17
N ALA A 128 -8.55 -20.79 -1.85
CA ALA A 128 -9.96 -21.11 -1.70
C ALA A 128 -10.69 -21.31 -3.05
N GLY A 129 -10.02 -21.06 -4.19
CA GLY A 129 -10.58 -21.16 -5.53
C GLY A 129 -11.23 -19.88 -6.05
N LEU A 130 -11.02 -18.75 -5.37
CA LEU A 130 -11.55 -17.46 -5.77
C LEU A 130 -10.48 -16.69 -6.58
N ARG A 131 -10.70 -16.53 -7.90
CA ARG A 131 -9.84 -15.67 -8.71
C ARG A 131 -9.89 -14.25 -8.18
N THR A 132 -8.73 -13.73 -7.75
CA THR A 132 -8.64 -12.52 -6.93
C THR A 132 -7.83 -11.43 -7.63
N GLY A 133 -8.42 -10.24 -7.81
CA GLY A 133 -7.71 -9.04 -8.21
C GLY A 133 -7.03 -8.36 -7.03
N LEU A 134 -5.99 -7.56 -7.33
CA LEU A 134 -5.22 -6.81 -6.34
C LEU A 134 -5.07 -5.35 -6.77
N LEU A 135 -5.35 -4.41 -5.85
CA LEU A 135 -5.03 -2.99 -6.02
C LEU A 135 -4.13 -2.55 -4.85
N GLY A 136 -2.86 -2.30 -5.12
CA GLY A 136 -1.91 -1.99 -4.04
C GLY A 136 -0.68 -1.22 -4.50
N THR A 137 0.24 -0.99 -3.57
CA THR A 137 1.44 -0.18 -3.75
C THR A 137 2.39 -0.77 -4.79
N VAL A 138 2.52 -2.10 -4.81
CA VAL A 138 3.49 -2.79 -5.68
C VAL A 138 3.01 -2.85 -7.13
N ARG A 139 1.76 -3.26 -7.32
CA ARG A 139 1.17 -3.46 -8.65
C ARG A 139 -0.35 -3.58 -8.55
N TYR A 140 -1.02 -3.47 -9.70
CA TYR A 140 -2.43 -3.83 -9.86
C TYR A 140 -2.53 -5.14 -10.62
N GLU A 141 -3.41 -6.04 -10.16
CA GLU A 141 -3.67 -7.32 -10.81
C GLU A 141 -5.15 -7.42 -11.19
N ILE A 142 -5.42 -7.66 -12.47
CA ILE A 142 -6.77 -7.77 -13.04
C ILE A 142 -6.84 -9.06 -13.85
N GLY A 143 -7.28 -10.14 -13.23
CA GLY A 143 -7.14 -11.49 -13.82
C GLY A 143 -5.66 -11.83 -14.02
N ASP A 144 -5.25 -12.15 -15.25
CA ASP A 144 -3.87 -12.48 -15.58
C ASP A 144 -3.01 -11.26 -15.92
N ARG A 145 -3.62 -10.06 -15.95
CA ARG A 145 -2.92 -8.83 -16.30
C ARG A 145 -2.30 -8.21 -15.05
N ILE A 146 -1.00 -7.95 -15.11
CA ILE A 146 -0.25 -7.21 -14.09
C ILE A 146 0.06 -5.82 -14.66
N LEU A 147 -0.29 -4.78 -13.92
CA LEU A 147 -0.08 -3.38 -14.29
C LEU A 147 0.76 -2.69 -13.23
N PRO A 148 1.68 -1.78 -13.61
CA PRO A 148 2.43 -0.99 -12.65
C PRO A 148 1.48 -0.11 -11.82
N ALA A 149 1.71 -0.06 -10.52
CA ALA A 149 0.93 0.80 -9.64
C ALA A 149 1.42 2.26 -9.76
N GLN A 150 0.50 3.17 -10.01
CA GLN A 150 0.79 4.61 -9.97
C GLN A 150 0.56 5.20 -8.58
N ARG A 151 -0.30 4.57 -7.78
CA ARG A 151 -0.67 4.94 -6.40
C ARG A 151 -1.06 3.70 -5.62
N THR A 152 -0.84 3.73 -4.30
CA THR A 152 -1.32 2.67 -3.40
C THR A 152 -2.81 2.40 -3.57
N THR A 153 -3.61 3.46 -3.66
CA THR A 153 -5.05 3.40 -3.93
C THR A 153 -5.36 4.35 -5.09
N PRO A 154 -5.85 3.87 -6.23
CA PRO A 154 -6.22 4.69 -7.39
C PRO A 154 -7.32 5.73 -7.07
N GLU A 155 -7.57 6.68 -7.96
CA GLU A 155 -8.74 7.57 -7.87
C GLU A 155 -10.05 6.78 -8.08
N SER A 156 -11.18 7.33 -7.67
CA SER A 156 -12.46 6.61 -7.67
C SER A 156 -12.88 6.10 -9.05
N VAL A 157 -12.57 6.83 -10.12
CA VAL A 157 -12.83 6.41 -11.51
C VAL A 157 -12.07 5.12 -11.83
N GLU A 158 -10.76 5.12 -11.55
CA GLU A 158 -9.90 3.97 -11.82
C GLU A 158 -10.27 2.77 -10.93
N VAL A 159 -10.61 2.99 -9.65
CA VAL A 159 -11.06 1.92 -8.74
C VAL A 159 -12.28 1.21 -9.32
N GLN A 160 -13.33 1.95 -9.71
CA GLN A 160 -14.55 1.37 -10.27
C GLN A 160 -14.29 0.72 -11.64
N GLN A 161 -13.46 1.34 -12.47
CA GLN A 161 -13.05 0.78 -13.77
C GLN A 161 -12.32 -0.54 -13.62
N MET A 162 -11.32 -0.61 -12.74
CA MET A 162 -10.52 -1.81 -12.50
C MET A 162 -11.38 -2.93 -11.92
N MET A 163 -12.27 -2.65 -10.95
CA MET A 163 -13.21 -3.64 -10.44
C MET A 163 -14.17 -4.14 -11.52
N SER A 164 -14.63 -3.28 -12.43
CA SER A 164 -15.44 -3.69 -13.57
C SER A 164 -14.64 -4.58 -14.54
N GLN A 165 -13.35 -4.28 -14.76
CA GLN A 165 -12.46 -5.14 -15.56
C GLN A 165 -12.18 -6.48 -14.85
N MET A 166 -12.05 -6.51 -13.52
CA MET A 166 -11.92 -7.75 -12.75
C MET A 166 -13.12 -8.66 -12.96
N LEU A 167 -14.35 -8.12 -12.93
CA LEU A 167 -15.56 -8.90 -13.23
C LEU A 167 -15.53 -9.48 -14.66
N LYS A 168 -15.12 -8.69 -15.65
CA LYS A 168 -14.96 -9.15 -17.03
C LYS A 168 -13.87 -10.22 -17.18
N ALA A 169 -12.86 -10.19 -16.32
CA ALA A 169 -11.80 -11.20 -16.23
C ALA A 169 -12.18 -12.38 -15.32
N HIS A 170 -13.46 -12.50 -14.94
CA HIS A 170 -13.99 -13.55 -14.07
C HIS A 170 -13.35 -13.59 -12.67
N CYS A 171 -12.85 -12.47 -12.17
CA CYS A 171 -12.48 -12.37 -10.77
C CYS A 171 -13.75 -12.39 -9.88
N GLN A 172 -13.64 -13.05 -8.74
CA GLN A 172 -14.70 -13.19 -7.74
C GLN A 172 -14.40 -12.36 -6.50
N ALA A 173 -13.15 -11.95 -6.35
CA ALA A 173 -12.70 -11.13 -5.23
C ALA A 173 -11.75 -10.00 -5.68
N CYS A 174 -11.67 -8.95 -4.85
CA CYS A 174 -10.72 -7.86 -4.97
C CYS A 174 -10.13 -7.57 -3.58
N VAL A 175 -8.82 -7.60 -3.46
CA VAL A 175 -8.11 -7.12 -2.29
C VAL A 175 -7.49 -5.78 -2.62
N MET A 176 -7.67 -4.78 -1.75
CA MET A 176 -7.09 -3.47 -2.00
C MET A 176 -6.46 -2.85 -0.76
N GLU A 177 -5.32 -2.21 -0.96
CA GLU A 177 -4.74 -1.31 0.02
C GLU A 177 -5.52 0.00 0.02
N VAL A 178 -5.97 0.42 1.19
CA VAL A 178 -6.76 1.65 1.38
C VAL A 178 -5.95 2.64 2.21
N SER A 179 -5.30 3.59 1.54
CA SER A 179 -4.50 4.63 2.19
C SER A 179 -5.40 5.67 2.88
N SER A 180 -4.87 6.35 3.89
CA SER A 180 -5.57 7.44 4.58
C SER A 180 -5.93 8.60 3.63
N HIS A 181 -5.03 8.93 2.71
CA HIS A 181 -5.30 9.91 1.65
C HIS A 181 -6.49 9.48 0.78
N ALA A 182 -6.59 8.19 0.43
CA ALA A 182 -7.69 7.69 -0.37
C ALA A 182 -9.03 7.77 0.35
N LEU A 183 -9.04 7.51 1.64
CA LEU A 183 -10.22 7.64 2.49
C LEU A 183 -10.64 9.10 2.66
N ASP A 184 -9.67 9.98 2.88
CA ASP A 184 -9.92 11.40 3.03
C ASP A 184 -10.38 12.05 1.71
N GLN A 185 -9.74 11.70 0.60
CA GLN A 185 -10.06 12.17 -0.74
C GLN A 185 -11.22 11.41 -1.41
N LYS A 186 -11.98 10.60 -0.67
CA LYS A 186 -13.17 9.87 -1.16
C LYS A 186 -12.91 8.93 -2.36
N ARG A 187 -11.66 8.44 -2.53
CA ARG A 187 -11.29 7.58 -3.67
C ARG A 187 -11.98 6.23 -3.64
N VAL A 188 -12.34 5.74 -2.45
CA VAL A 188 -13.04 4.48 -2.24
C VAL A 188 -14.51 4.66 -1.82
N LEU A 189 -15.02 5.89 -1.90
CA LEU A 189 -16.43 6.14 -1.64
C LEU A 189 -17.29 5.38 -2.66
N GLY A 190 -18.31 4.69 -2.17
CA GLY A 190 -19.17 3.85 -3.00
C GLY A 190 -18.63 2.45 -3.29
N VAL A 191 -17.46 2.09 -2.78
CA VAL A 191 -16.99 0.69 -2.72
C VAL A 191 -17.67 0.01 -1.55
N GLU A 192 -18.29 -1.14 -1.80
CA GLU A 192 -18.92 -1.97 -0.78
C GLU A 192 -17.93 -3.05 -0.33
N PHE A 193 -17.39 -2.90 0.88
CA PHE A 193 -16.42 -3.83 1.46
C PHE A 193 -17.12 -4.97 2.21
N ASP A 194 -16.64 -6.19 1.98
CA ASP A 194 -17.01 -7.37 2.80
C ASP A 194 -16.15 -7.45 4.07
N VAL A 195 -14.88 -6.97 3.97
CA VAL A 195 -13.95 -6.96 5.12
C VAL A 195 -13.14 -5.67 5.12
N GLY A 196 -13.05 -5.02 6.26
CA GLY A 196 -12.14 -3.92 6.55
C GLY A 196 -11.11 -4.33 7.59
N ILE A 197 -9.83 -4.06 7.32
CA ILE A 197 -8.71 -4.44 8.19
C ILE A 197 -7.96 -3.22 8.66
N PHE A 198 -7.69 -3.16 9.97
CA PHE A 198 -6.81 -2.17 10.59
C PHE A 198 -5.55 -2.85 11.12
N THR A 199 -4.38 -2.48 10.59
CA THR A 199 -3.11 -3.08 10.98
C THR A 199 -2.46 -2.35 12.16
N ASN A 200 -2.24 -1.05 12.06
CA ASN A 200 -1.62 -0.20 13.08
C ASN A 200 -1.71 1.28 12.69
N LEU A 201 -1.39 2.17 13.65
CA LEU A 201 -1.24 3.60 13.39
C LEU A 201 0.00 4.15 14.10
N THR A 202 1.07 4.37 13.35
CA THR A 202 2.28 5.04 13.82
C THR A 202 2.47 6.37 13.08
N ARG A 203 3.44 7.18 13.50
CA ARG A 203 3.66 8.52 12.94
C ARG A 203 4.05 8.44 11.46
N ASP A 204 3.16 8.93 10.61
CA ASP A 204 3.38 9.10 9.16
C ASP A 204 2.37 10.12 8.60
N HIS A 205 2.66 10.69 7.44
CA HIS A 205 1.73 11.56 6.70
C HIS A 205 1.17 12.77 7.50
N LEU A 206 1.90 13.28 8.52
CA LEU A 206 1.47 14.45 9.28
C LEU A 206 1.63 15.75 8.49
N ASP A 207 2.43 15.75 7.42
CA ASP A 207 2.47 16.82 6.41
C ASP A 207 1.11 17.04 5.73
N TYR A 208 0.31 15.98 5.58
CA TYR A 208 -1.04 16.02 5.01
C TYR A 208 -2.13 16.11 6.09
N HIS A 209 -2.10 15.24 7.09
CA HIS A 209 -3.17 15.13 8.09
C HIS A 209 -3.03 16.13 9.25
N GLY A 210 -1.88 16.74 9.44
CA GLY A 210 -1.57 17.67 10.53
C GLY A 210 -1.39 16.99 11.90
N THR A 211 -2.34 16.16 12.33
CA THR A 211 -2.34 15.49 13.64
C THR A 211 -2.58 13.99 13.55
N MET A 212 -2.17 13.24 14.58
CA MET A 212 -2.47 11.80 14.69
C MET A 212 -3.98 11.53 14.78
N GLU A 213 -4.74 12.42 15.40
CA GLU A 213 -6.20 12.30 15.50
C GLU A 213 -6.87 12.41 14.12
N SER A 214 -6.46 13.40 13.31
CA SER A 214 -6.97 13.55 11.93
C SER A 214 -6.57 12.34 11.07
N TYR A 215 -5.35 11.82 11.26
CA TYR A 215 -4.87 10.62 10.57
C TYR A 215 -5.67 9.37 10.97
N PHE A 216 -5.97 9.21 12.25
CA PHE A 216 -6.86 8.16 12.75
C PHE A 216 -8.28 8.31 12.19
N ALA A 217 -8.86 9.50 12.28
CA ALA A 217 -10.20 9.79 11.78
C ALA A 217 -10.34 9.47 10.27
N ALA A 218 -9.29 9.74 9.48
CA ALA A 218 -9.27 9.37 8.06
C ALA A 218 -9.37 7.85 7.88
N LYS A 219 -8.55 7.05 8.61
CA LYS A 219 -8.56 5.59 8.50
C LYS A 219 -9.86 4.97 9.04
N LYS A 220 -10.43 5.53 10.09
CA LYS A 220 -11.71 5.10 10.67
C LYS A 220 -12.85 5.11 9.65
N LYS A 221 -12.80 5.99 8.62
CA LYS A 221 -13.81 6.06 7.55
C LYS A 221 -14.03 4.71 6.86
N LEU A 222 -12.99 3.84 6.72
CA LEU A 222 -13.15 2.51 6.15
C LEU A 222 -14.16 1.67 6.94
N PHE A 223 -14.11 1.73 8.26
CA PHE A 223 -14.97 0.94 9.16
C PHE A 223 -16.39 1.48 9.21
N THR A 224 -16.57 2.78 9.06
CA THR A 224 -17.89 3.38 8.92
C THR A 224 -18.62 2.89 7.65
N THR A 225 -17.86 2.64 6.55
CA THR A 225 -18.47 2.14 5.30
C THR A 225 -18.97 0.70 5.39
N LEU A 226 -18.44 -0.11 6.32
CA LEU A 226 -18.85 -1.51 6.50
C LEU A 226 -20.31 -1.66 6.96
N THR A 227 -20.88 -0.62 7.57
CA THR A 227 -22.27 -0.60 8.07
C THR A 227 -23.23 0.12 7.13
N GLN A 228 -22.74 0.79 6.08
CA GLN A 228 -23.54 1.69 5.23
C GLN A 228 -23.96 1.10 3.88
N GLY A 229 -23.44 -0.07 3.50
CA GLY A 229 -23.72 -0.71 2.21
C GLY A 229 -24.86 -1.71 2.26
N THR A 230 -25.07 -2.42 1.15
CA THR A 230 -25.98 -3.57 1.09
C THR A 230 -25.35 -4.83 1.68
N LYS A 231 -24.03 -4.81 1.89
CA LYS A 231 -23.25 -5.88 2.51
C LYS A 231 -23.12 -5.66 4.01
N GLN A 232 -23.16 -6.73 4.75
CA GLN A 232 -22.78 -6.75 6.17
C GLN A 232 -21.28 -7.02 6.25
N GLY A 233 -20.49 -5.94 6.36
CA GLY A 233 -19.04 -6.03 6.40
C GLY A 233 -18.51 -6.51 7.74
N ALA A 234 -17.34 -7.18 7.71
CA ALA A 234 -16.59 -7.59 8.90
C ALA A 234 -15.41 -6.66 9.18
N ALA A 235 -15.15 -6.34 10.45
CA ALA A 235 -13.95 -5.61 10.88
C ALA A 235 -12.91 -6.55 11.49
N ILE A 236 -11.65 -6.43 11.06
CA ILE A 236 -10.50 -7.15 11.60
C ILE A 236 -9.52 -6.12 12.17
N ILE A 237 -9.32 -6.09 13.47
CA ILE A 237 -8.66 -4.97 14.15
C ILE A 237 -7.55 -5.46 15.06
N ASN A 238 -6.34 -4.91 14.88
CA ASN A 238 -5.22 -5.12 15.79
C ASN A 238 -5.41 -4.32 17.08
N ILE A 239 -5.57 -4.99 18.22
CA ILE A 239 -5.77 -4.34 19.50
C ILE A 239 -4.50 -4.21 20.36
N ASP A 240 -3.36 -4.73 19.91
CA ASP A 240 -2.08 -4.37 20.50
C ASP A 240 -1.65 -2.94 20.11
N ASP A 241 -2.22 -2.39 19.03
CA ASP A 241 -2.10 -0.98 18.68
C ASP A 241 -3.15 -0.14 19.43
N ALA A 242 -2.72 0.94 20.09
CA ALA A 242 -3.60 1.76 20.92
C ALA A 242 -4.77 2.38 20.13
N PHE A 243 -4.52 2.82 18.89
CA PHE A 243 -5.59 3.33 18.00
C PHE A 243 -6.48 2.19 17.51
N GLY A 244 -5.93 0.98 17.33
CA GLY A 244 -6.71 -0.20 17.01
C GLY A 244 -7.64 -0.61 18.16
N ALA A 245 -7.16 -0.61 19.39
CA ALA A 245 -7.99 -0.84 20.59
C ALA A 245 -9.11 0.19 20.70
N ARG A 246 -8.81 1.48 20.46
CA ARG A 246 -9.79 2.55 20.39
C ARG A 246 -10.78 2.34 19.24
N LEU A 247 -10.31 2.00 18.06
CA LEU A 247 -11.18 1.72 16.90
C LEU A 247 -12.14 0.57 17.20
N ALA A 248 -11.66 -0.49 17.84
CA ALA A 248 -12.49 -1.63 18.21
C ALA A 248 -13.64 -1.24 19.17
N SER A 249 -13.37 -0.32 20.11
CA SER A 249 -14.38 0.19 21.03
C SER A 249 -15.37 1.18 20.37
N GLU A 250 -14.92 1.94 19.37
CA GLU A 250 -15.74 2.94 18.68
C GLU A 250 -16.51 2.36 17.47
N THR A 251 -16.17 1.14 17.02
CA THR A 251 -16.82 0.48 15.88
C THR A 251 -17.97 -0.38 16.41
N THR A 252 -19.18 0.14 16.36
CA THR A 252 -20.40 -0.55 16.81
C THR A 252 -21.32 -0.88 15.63
N GLY A 253 -22.24 -1.84 15.82
CA GLY A 253 -23.26 -2.20 14.81
C GLY A 253 -22.76 -3.13 13.70
N LEU A 254 -21.55 -3.70 13.82
CA LEU A 254 -21.08 -4.76 12.94
C LEU A 254 -21.49 -6.14 13.48
N GLU A 255 -21.97 -7.01 12.59
CA GLU A 255 -22.27 -8.39 12.92
C GLU A 255 -20.99 -9.19 13.25
N VAL A 256 -19.92 -8.90 12.54
CA VAL A 256 -18.63 -9.56 12.71
C VAL A 256 -17.54 -8.54 13.02
N GLN A 257 -17.00 -8.61 14.23
CA GLN A 257 -15.81 -7.89 14.64
C GLN A 257 -14.80 -8.88 15.24
N LEU A 258 -13.68 -9.09 14.56
CA LEU A 258 -12.60 -9.93 15.03
C LEU A 258 -11.40 -9.05 15.44
N THR A 259 -11.07 -9.10 16.72
CA THR A 259 -9.83 -8.50 17.21
C THR A 259 -8.69 -9.48 17.12
N TYR A 260 -7.47 -9.00 16.82
CA TYR A 260 -6.27 -9.81 16.86
C TYR A 260 -5.13 -9.14 17.63
N ALA A 261 -4.28 -9.97 18.24
CA ALA A 261 -3.17 -9.52 19.07
C ALA A 261 -2.10 -10.62 19.22
N LEU A 262 -0.91 -10.25 19.65
CA LEU A 262 0.13 -11.14 20.16
C LEU A 262 0.22 -11.07 21.67
N ASP A 263 0.11 -9.86 22.23
CA ASP A 263 0.38 -9.58 23.63
C ASP A 263 -0.90 -9.46 24.44
N GLN A 264 -1.99 -8.92 23.89
CA GLN A 264 -3.28 -8.79 24.57
C GLN A 264 -4.20 -9.98 24.33
N THR A 265 -5.27 -10.09 25.15
CA THR A 265 -6.35 -11.05 24.92
C THR A 265 -7.23 -10.59 23.77
N ALA A 266 -7.28 -11.38 22.70
CA ALA A 266 -8.04 -11.10 21.49
C ALA A 266 -8.74 -12.36 20.98
N ARG A 267 -9.70 -12.20 20.05
CA ARG A 267 -10.38 -13.34 19.40
C ARG A 267 -9.45 -14.17 18.52
N LEU A 268 -8.40 -13.54 17.96
CA LEU A 268 -7.34 -14.20 17.22
C LEU A 268 -6.00 -13.90 17.91
N ARG A 269 -5.29 -14.91 18.35
CA ARG A 269 -3.97 -14.76 18.98
C ARG A 269 -2.96 -15.68 18.32
N ALA A 270 -1.71 -15.25 18.30
CA ALA A 270 -0.58 -16.13 18.03
C ALA A 270 0.15 -16.47 19.34
N THR A 271 0.38 -17.75 19.55
CA THR A 271 1.10 -18.30 20.69
C THR A 271 2.19 -19.24 20.22
N LYS A 272 3.12 -19.65 21.10
CA LYS A 272 4.24 -20.55 20.78
C LYS A 272 5.02 -20.06 19.56
N ILE A 273 5.40 -18.77 19.60
CA ILE A 273 6.08 -18.08 18.51
C ILE A 273 7.56 -18.51 18.50
N GLU A 274 8.01 -19.00 17.35
CA GLU A 274 9.41 -19.31 17.05
C GLU A 274 9.81 -18.51 15.81
N LEU A 275 10.88 -17.70 15.93
CA LEU A 275 11.43 -16.89 14.84
C LEU A 275 12.77 -17.47 14.38
N SER A 276 12.98 -17.56 13.08
CA SER A 276 14.24 -17.95 12.47
C SER A 276 14.49 -17.19 11.17
N ALA A 277 15.68 -17.35 10.60
CA ALA A 277 16.02 -16.76 9.30
C ALA A 277 15.22 -17.34 8.12
N GLU A 278 14.64 -18.55 8.30
CA GLU A 278 13.83 -19.24 7.30
C GLU A 278 12.32 -18.89 7.42
N GLY A 279 11.94 -18.11 8.42
CA GLY A 279 10.55 -17.70 8.65
C GLY A 279 10.10 -17.83 10.11
N SER A 280 8.79 -17.82 10.29
CA SER A 280 8.14 -17.82 11.60
C SER A 280 7.24 -19.04 11.77
N ARG A 281 7.22 -19.67 12.95
CA ARG A 281 6.28 -20.73 13.33
C ARG A 281 5.49 -20.28 14.54
N PHE A 282 4.22 -20.53 14.55
CA PHE A 282 3.34 -20.15 15.66
C PHE A 282 2.03 -20.92 15.63
N VAL A 283 1.29 -20.88 16.72
CA VAL A 283 -0.05 -21.44 16.83
C VAL A 283 -1.06 -20.30 16.82
N VAL A 284 -2.00 -20.33 15.88
CA VAL A 284 -3.16 -19.44 15.89
C VAL A 284 -4.21 -20.04 16.82
N GLU A 285 -4.68 -19.23 17.75
CA GLU A 285 -5.76 -19.57 18.67
C GLU A 285 -6.99 -18.70 18.39
N THR A 286 -8.14 -19.34 18.21
CA THR A 286 -9.47 -18.74 18.19
C THR A 286 -10.32 -19.35 19.30
N PRO A 287 -11.48 -18.78 19.65
CA PRO A 287 -12.37 -19.41 20.62
C PRO A 287 -12.77 -20.83 20.25
N GLU A 288 -12.90 -21.13 18.96
CA GLU A 288 -13.44 -22.40 18.45
C GLU A 288 -12.35 -23.43 18.15
N ARG A 289 -11.10 -23.00 17.87
CA ARG A 289 -10.04 -23.90 17.41
C ARG A 289 -8.64 -23.33 17.57
N LYS A 290 -7.65 -24.25 17.49
CA LYS A 290 -6.22 -23.93 17.42
C LYS A 290 -5.60 -24.65 16.23
N PHE A 291 -4.69 -23.96 15.53
CA PHE A 291 -3.95 -24.57 14.42
C PHE A 291 -2.56 -23.93 14.27
N ALA A 292 -1.59 -24.74 13.84
CA ALA A 292 -0.22 -24.28 13.61
C ALA A 292 -0.08 -23.61 12.25
N LEU A 293 0.76 -22.58 12.17
CA LEU A 293 1.19 -21.93 10.93
C LEU A 293 2.71 -21.91 10.85
N ARG A 294 3.20 -22.13 9.63
CA ARG A 294 4.59 -21.88 9.23
C ARG A 294 4.55 -20.80 8.16
N LEU A 295 5.03 -19.63 8.48
CA LEU A 295 5.07 -18.49 7.55
C LEU A 295 6.51 -18.33 7.02
N PRO A 296 6.76 -18.35 5.70
CA PRO A 296 8.09 -18.14 5.13
C PRO A 296 8.50 -16.66 5.13
N LEU A 297 8.00 -15.89 6.08
CA LEU A 297 8.34 -14.48 6.32
C LEU A 297 8.81 -14.33 7.76
N ILE A 298 9.89 -13.57 7.94
CA ILE A 298 10.53 -13.37 9.25
C ILE A 298 9.92 -12.20 10.03
N GLY A 299 9.95 -12.29 11.36
CA GLY A 299 9.66 -11.21 12.28
C GLY A 299 8.23 -11.15 12.81
N ARG A 300 8.13 -10.63 14.04
CA ARG A 300 6.85 -10.48 14.77
C ARG A 300 5.80 -9.69 13.98
N HIS A 301 6.23 -8.65 13.24
CA HIS A 301 5.32 -7.85 12.43
C HIS A 301 4.62 -8.67 11.33
N ASN A 302 5.29 -9.70 10.77
CA ASN A 302 4.66 -10.60 9.81
C ASN A 302 3.71 -11.60 10.46
N ILE A 303 3.85 -11.90 11.75
CA ILE A 303 2.85 -12.68 12.50
C ILE A 303 1.58 -11.83 12.68
N TYR A 304 1.67 -10.52 13.01
CA TYR A 304 0.53 -9.62 13.01
C TYR A 304 -0.15 -9.57 11.64
N ASN A 305 0.64 -9.47 10.56
CA ASN A 305 0.12 -9.47 9.19
C ASN A 305 -0.62 -10.77 8.86
N ALA A 306 -0.07 -11.93 9.29
CA ALA A 306 -0.69 -13.23 9.11
C ALA A 306 -2.00 -13.34 9.91
N LEU A 307 -2.06 -12.88 11.16
CA LEU A 307 -3.30 -12.87 11.95
C LEU A 307 -4.38 -12.01 11.29
N ALA A 308 -4.02 -10.84 10.75
CA ALA A 308 -4.94 -10.00 9.99
C ALA A 308 -5.52 -10.74 8.77
N ALA A 309 -4.66 -11.42 8.01
CA ALA A 309 -5.05 -12.20 6.84
C ALA A 309 -5.89 -13.44 7.21
N VAL A 310 -5.53 -14.12 8.29
CA VAL A 310 -6.33 -15.22 8.87
C VAL A 310 -7.72 -14.72 9.24
N GLY A 311 -7.82 -13.59 9.93
CA GLY A 311 -9.09 -12.97 10.30
C GLY A 311 -9.98 -12.70 9.09
N ALA A 312 -9.41 -12.16 8.01
CA ALA A 312 -10.12 -11.95 6.76
C ALA A 312 -10.59 -13.27 6.12
N GLY A 313 -9.71 -14.28 6.08
CA GLY A 313 -10.08 -15.61 5.58
C GLY A 313 -11.23 -16.24 6.36
N LEU A 314 -11.20 -16.17 7.70
CA LEU A 314 -12.27 -16.69 8.55
C LEU A 314 -13.58 -15.91 8.37
N ALA A 315 -13.53 -14.58 8.29
CA ALA A 315 -14.70 -13.75 8.04
C ALA A 315 -15.35 -14.06 6.68
N LEU A 316 -14.54 -14.40 5.66
CA LEU A 316 -15.00 -14.83 4.34
C LEU A 316 -15.31 -16.34 4.26
N LYS A 317 -15.27 -17.06 5.39
CA LYS A 317 -15.59 -18.48 5.52
C LYS A 317 -14.68 -19.40 4.69
N VAL A 318 -13.41 -19.01 4.55
CA VAL A 318 -12.39 -19.87 3.91
C VAL A 318 -12.06 -21.02 4.86
N ASP A 319 -11.95 -22.23 4.29
CA ASP A 319 -11.55 -23.42 5.05
C ASP A 319 -10.13 -23.27 5.62
N VAL A 320 -9.95 -23.66 6.89
CA VAL A 320 -8.68 -23.46 7.60
C VAL A 320 -7.53 -24.22 6.97
N VAL A 321 -7.77 -25.41 6.41
CA VAL A 321 -6.72 -26.20 5.75
C VAL A 321 -6.19 -25.46 4.52
N LYS A 322 -7.10 -24.86 3.72
CA LYS A 322 -6.72 -24.04 2.56
C LYS A 322 -5.97 -22.78 2.98
N LEU A 323 -6.41 -22.14 4.05
CA LEU A 323 -5.77 -20.96 4.62
C LEU A 323 -4.34 -21.28 5.11
N GLN A 324 -4.16 -22.39 5.85
CA GLN A 324 -2.85 -22.87 6.28
C GLN A 324 -1.93 -23.18 5.08
N ALA A 325 -2.44 -23.90 4.09
CA ALA A 325 -1.67 -24.25 2.89
C ALA A 325 -1.21 -22.99 2.15
N ALA A 326 -2.09 -21.98 1.99
CA ALA A 326 -1.77 -20.73 1.32
C ALA A 326 -0.65 -19.96 2.03
N LEU A 327 -0.75 -19.77 3.35
CA LEU A 327 0.25 -19.03 4.12
C LEU A 327 1.57 -19.78 4.27
N ASN A 328 1.52 -21.11 4.39
CA ASN A 328 2.73 -21.95 4.47
C ASN A 328 3.54 -21.95 3.16
N ALA A 329 2.87 -21.79 2.02
CA ALA A 329 3.47 -21.77 0.69
C ALA A 329 3.57 -20.36 0.08
N MET A 330 3.38 -19.31 0.89
CA MET A 330 3.32 -17.95 0.39
C MET A 330 4.66 -17.54 -0.26
N PRO A 331 4.64 -17.00 -1.49
CA PRO A 331 5.85 -16.44 -2.09
C PRO A 331 6.29 -15.16 -1.36
N PRO A 332 7.57 -14.78 -1.48
CA PRO A 332 8.04 -13.48 -0.96
C PRO A 332 7.17 -12.33 -1.47
N VAL A 333 6.94 -11.35 -0.60
CA VAL A 333 6.24 -10.12 -1.00
C VAL A 333 7.27 -9.15 -1.57
N PRO A 334 7.11 -8.68 -2.83
CA PRO A 334 8.13 -7.85 -3.46
C PRO A 334 8.48 -6.61 -2.62
N GLY A 335 9.77 -6.44 -2.33
CA GLY A 335 10.32 -5.33 -1.55
C GLY A 335 9.86 -5.27 -0.09
N ARG A 336 9.51 -6.40 0.53
CA ARG A 336 9.15 -6.51 1.95
C ARG A 336 9.97 -7.60 2.61
N LEU A 337 11.13 -7.23 3.18
CA LEU A 337 12.17 -8.16 3.64
C LEU A 337 12.38 -9.29 2.62
N GLU A 338 12.45 -8.91 1.37
CA GLU A 338 12.60 -9.84 0.26
C GLU A 338 14.03 -10.36 0.23
N ALA A 339 14.20 -11.66 0.45
CA ALA A 339 15.51 -12.29 0.42
C ALA A 339 16.08 -12.36 -1.00
N VAL A 340 17.39 -12.13 -1.13
CA VAL A 340 18.15 -12.28 -2.38
C VAL A 340 19.13 -13.45 -2.22
N PRO A 341 18.69 -14.70 -2.44
CA PRO A 341 19.55 -15.89 -2.29
C PRO A 341 20.39 -16.11 -3.55
N CYS A 342 21.72 -16.13 -3.40
CA CYS A 342 22.70 -16.51 -4.45
C CYS A 342 23.72 -17.56 -3.95
N GLY A 343 23.43 -18.27 -2.87
CA GLY A 343 24.34 -19.27 -2.31
C GLY A 343 25.41 -18.70 -1.37
N GLN A 344 25.37 -17.41 -1.09
CA GLN A 344 26.26 -16.75 -0.13
C GLN A 344 25.98 -17.25 1.32
N PRO A 345 27.00 -17.21 2.22
CA PRO A 345 26.90 -17.69 3.61
C PRO A 345 26.35 -16.60 4.57
N PHE A 346 25.75 -15.54 4.07
CA PHE A 346 25.16 -14.44 4.82
C PHE A 346 23.79 -14.06 4.25
N GLY A 347 22.95 -13.43 5.05
CA GLY A 347 21.62 -12.97 4.63
C GLY A 347 21.71 -11.68 3.78
N VAL A 348 20.91 -11.59 2.72
CA VAL A 348 20.71 -10.32 1.95
C VAL A 348 19.23 -10.11 1.78
N PHE A 349 18.75 -8.92 2.18
CA PHE A 349 17.34 -8.55 2.13
C PHE A 349 17.15 -7.17 1.51
N VAL A 350 16.07 -7.03 0.73
CA VAL A 350 15.62 -5.77 0.16
C VAL A 350 14.30 -5.38 0.80
N ASP A 351 14.17 -4.12 1.28
CA ASP A 351 12.96 -3.64 1.94
C ASP A 351 12.56 -2.22 1.56
N TYR A 352 11.28 -1.94 1.61
CA TYR A 352 10.70 -0.61 1.34
C TYR A 352 10.72 0.33 2.56
N ALA A 353 11.40 -0.01 3.64
CA ALA A 353 11.50 0.81 4.84
C ALA A 353 12.12 2.19 4.52
N HIS A 354 11.28 3.21 4.47
CA HIS A 354 11.62 4.59 4.11
C HIS A 354 11.16 5.62 5.16
N THR A 355 10.76 5.16 6.34
CA THR A 355 10.46 5.95 7.55
C THR A 355 11.30 5.44 8.71
N ASP A 356 11.50 6.26 9.73
CA ASP A 356 12.24 5.89 10.93
C ASP A 356 11.60 4.70 11.67
N ASP A 357 10.30 4.67 11.81
CA ASP A 357 9.55 3.56 12.41
C ASP A 357 9.70 2.25 11.60
N ALA A 358 9.50 2.30 10.28
CA ALA A 358 9.66 1.13 9.42
C ALA A 358 11.09 0.60 9.44
N LEU A 359 12.10 1.47 9.37
CA LEU A 359 13.50 1.08 9.42
C LEU A 359 13.86 0.44 10.78
N ARG A 360 13.35 0.98 11.88
CA ARG A 360 13.51 0.41 13.22
C ARG A 360 12.92 -1.00 13.29
N ASN A 361 11.70 -1.17 12.83
CA ASN A 361 11.01 -2.46 12.86
C ASN A 361 11.76 -3.53 12.05
N VAL A 362 12.24 -3.19 10.85
CA VAL A 362 13.00 -4.09 10.01
C VAL A 362 14.36 -4.45 10.62
N LEU A 363 15.13 -3.46 11.10
CA LEU A 363 16.43 -3.69 11.73
C LEU A 363 16.30 -4.51 13.02
N THR A 364 15.30 -4.22 13.87
CA THR A 364 15.03 -5.01 15.08
C THR A 364 14.72 -6.47 14.71
N THR A 365 13.89 -6.68 13.69
CA THR A 365 13.57 -8.02 13.20
C THR A 365 14.81 -8.77 12.70
N LEU A 366 15.66 -8.12 11.93
CA LEU A 366 16.88 -8.74 11.43
C LEU A 366 17.85 -9.04 12.56
N ARG A 367 17.95 -8.17 13.57
CA ARG A 367 18.79 -8.37 14.74
C ARG A 367 18.41 -9.63 15.54
N GLU A 368 17.10 -9.93 15.65
CA GLU A 368 16.61 -11.12 16.35
C GLU A 368 17.02 -12.44 15.69
N VAL A 369 17.27 -12.45 14.36
CA VAL A 369 17.58 -13.68 13.60
C VAL A 369 19.02 -13.73 13.08
N THR A 370 19.78 -12.64 13.18
CA THR A 370 21.17 -12.52 12.71
C THR A 370 22.14 -12.99 13.77
N LYS A 371 23.05 -13.90 13.42
CA LYS A 371 24.11 -14.39 14.30
C LYS A 371 25.33 -13.48 14.32
N GLY A 372 25.63 -12.82 13.19
CA GLY A 372 26.74 -11.90 13.00
C GLY A 372 26.28 -10.43 13.04
N ARG A 373 26.88 -9.63 12.17
CA ARG A 373 26.60 -8.19 12.04
C ARG A 373 25.36 -7.92 11.18
N VAL A 374 24.65 -6.84 11.48
CA VAL A 374 23.62 -6.27 10.61
C VAL A 374 24.23 -5.07 9.87
N LEU A 375 24.40 -5.19 8.55
CA LEU A 375 24.94 -4.20 7.66
C LEU A 375 23.79 -3.53 6.89
N LEU A 376 23.80 -2.20 6.77
CA LEU A 376 22.70 -1.43 6.20
C LEU A 376 23.16 -0.53 5.06
N ALA A 377 22.49 -0.58 3.91
CA ALA A 377 22.58 0.44 2.86
C ALA A 377 21.20 1.09 2.68
N PHE A 378 21.10 2.43 2.82
CA PHE A 378 19.83 3.13 2.67
C PHE A 378 20.00 4.60 2.30
N GLY A 379 18.92 5.21 1.82
CA GLY A 379 18.83 6.64 1.56
C GLY A 379 17.44 7.19 1.82
N CYS A 380 17.25 8.48 1.56
CA CYS A 380 15.96 9.15 1.64
C CYS A 380 15.60 9.84 0.34
N GLY A 381 14.29 9.87 0.01
CA GLY A 381 13.80 10.61 -1.15
C GLY A 381 13.86 12.12 -0.97
N GLY A 382 14.17 12.83 -2.05
CA GLY A 382 14.06 14.28 -2.17
C GLY A 382 12.63 14.75 -2.40
N ASN A 383 12.35 16.04 -2.18
CA ASN A 383 11.03 16.66 -2.26
C ASN A 383 9.94 15.91 -1.46
N ARG A 384 10.32 15.43 -0.28
CA ARG A 384 9.51 14.70 0.70
C ARG A 384 9.82 15.24 2.11
N ASP A 385 9.18 14.66 3.13
CA ASP A 385 9.44 15.00 4.53
C ASP A 385 10.94 14.90 4.86
N ALA A 386 11.60 16.06 5.00
CA ALA A 386 13.01 16.13 5.38
C ALA A 386 13.23 15.79 6.87
N GLY A 387 12.20 15.97 7.71
CA GLY A 387 12.29 15.75 9.17
C GLY A 387 12.52 14.29 9.56
N LYS A 388 12.30 13.33 8.66
CA LYS A 388 12.58 11.91 8.90
C LYS A 388 14.06 11.55 8.72
N ARG A 389 14.86 12.34 7.95
CA ARG A 389 16.23 12.01 7.53
C ARG A 389 17.14 11.76 8.72
N ALA A 390 17.27 12.76 9.63
CA ALA A 390 18.08 12.63 10.84
C ALA A 390 17.57 11.52 11.76
N LYS A 391 16.25 11.29 11.83
CA LYS A 391 15.67 10.20 12.63
C LYS A 391 16.05 8.83 12.09
N MET A 392 16.00 8.64 10.76
CA MET A 392 16.43 7.40 10.12
C MET A 392 17.94 7.17 10.31
N GLY A 393 18.77 8.23 10.23
CA GLY A 393 20.19 8.17 10.57
C GLY A 393 20.44 7.71 12.00
N ARG A 394 19.68 8.24 12.97
CA ARG A 394 19.74 7.81 14.37
C ARG A 394 19.38 6.33 14.54
N VAL A 395 18.29 5.89 13.93
CA VAL A 395 17.87 4.48 13.96
C VAL A 395 18.95 3.56 13.39
N ALA A 396 19.57 3.96 12.28
CA ALA A 396 20.68 3.21 11.68
C ALA A 396 21.87 3.08 12.64
N ALA A 397 22.27 4.18 13.31
CA ALA A 397 23.35 4.19 14.30
C ALA A 397 23.07 3.32 15.53
N GLU A 398 21.80 3.24 15.96
CA GLU A 398 21.38 2.44 17.11
C GLU A 398 21.35 0.94 16.82
N LEU A 399 20.97 0.53 15.60
CA LEU A 399 20.59 -0.85 15.31
C LEU A 399 21.43 -1.56 14.24
N ALA A 400 22.20 -0.84 13.40
CA ALA A 400 23.11 -1.45 12.45
C ALA A 400 24.56 -1.42 12.94
N ASP A 401 25.36 -2.45 12.59
CA ASP A 401 26.78 -2.49 12.95
C ASP A 401 27.63 -1.68 11.98
N PHE A 402 27.19 -1.57 10.72
CA PHE A 402 27.79 -0.71 9.71
C PHE A 402 26.71 -0.17 8.78
N THR A 403 26.84 1.10 8.37
CA THR A 403 25.87 1.76 7.51
C THR A 403 26.55 2.44 6.32
N ILE A 404 25.99 2.24 5.13
CA ILE A 404 26.29 3.07 3.95
C ILE A 404 25.07 3.93 3.64
N ILE A 405 25.23 5.25 3.75
CA ILE A 405 24.23 6.22 3.33
C ILE A 405 24.36 6.45 1.83
N THR A 406 23.27 6.30 1.09
CA THR A 406 23.29 6.38 -0.38
C THR A 406 22.08 7.15 -0.93
N SER A 407 22.04 7.35 -2.26
CA SER A 407 20.89 7.97 -2.91
C SER A 407 19.71 7.00 -2.99
N ASP A 408 18.52 7.54 -2.71
CA ASP A 408 17.22 6.91 -3.04
C ASP A 408 16.70 7.51 -4.36
N ASN A 409 15.62 8.28 -4.34
CA ASN A 409 15.12 9.12 -5.44
C ASN A 409 15.34 10.60 -5.06
N PRO A 410 16.49 11.22 -5.40
CA PRO A 410 16.78 12.59 -4.98
C PRO A 410 15.84 13.63 -5.62
N ARG A 411 15.25 13.32 -6.77
CA ARG A 411 14.38 14.25 -7.51
C ARG A 411 15.09 15.57 -7.78
N LYS A 412 14.49 16.69 -7.39
CA LYS A 412 15.06 18.04 -7.58
C LYS A 412 15.95 18.53 -6.43
N GLU A 413 16.19 17.69 -5.41
CA GLU A 413 17.09 18.03 -4.31
C GLU A 413 18.51 17.49 -4.55
N ASP A 414 19.52 18.22 -4.04
CA ASP A 414 20.89 17.76 -4.02
C ASP A 414 21.03 16.50 -3.15
N ARG A 415 21.50 15.41 -3.77
CA ARG A 415 21.69 14.12 -3.12
C ARG A 415 22.73 14.14 -2.00
N ALA A 416 23.78 14.99 -2.11
CA ALA A 416 24.76 15.13 -1.06
C ALA A 416 24.16 15.80 0.18
N ARG A 417 23.31 16.82 -0.02
CA ARG A 417 22.58 17.47 1.09
C ARG A 417 21.59 16.52 1.78
N ILE A 418 20.90 15.67 1.02
CA ILE A 418 20.02 14.65 1.59
C ILE A 418 20.82 13.71 2.48
N SER A 419 21.96 13.21 2.00
CA SER A 419 22.84 12.28 2.71
C SER A 419 23.46 12.92 3.95
N ALA A 420 23.85 14.19 3.87
CA ALA A 420 24.36 14.95 5.04
C ALA A 420 23.32 15.04 6.16
N HIS A 421 22.04 15.31 5.86
CA HIS A 421 20.98 15.32 6.87
C HIS A 421 20.76 13.95 7.56
N ILE A 422 21.01 12.84 6.83
CA ILE A 422 20.95 11.49 7.41
C ILE A 422 22.19 11.28 8.31
N GLU A 423 23.37 11.65 7.81
CA GLU A 423 24.63 11.55 8.54
C GLU A 423 24.62 12.35 9.84
N ASP A 424 24.07 13.57 9.85
CA ASP A 424 23.91 14.39 11.06
C ASP A 424 23.16 13.61 12.16
N GLY A 425 22.08 12.92 11.78
CA GLY A 425 21.32 12.09 12.70
C GLY A 425 22.08 10.84 13.17
N TYR A 426 22.87 10.23 12.31
CA TYR A 426 23.73 9.08 12.61
C TYR A 426 24.83 9.49 13.60
N ARG A 427 25.60 10.54 13.31
CA ARG A 427 26.72 11.03 14.13
C ARG A 427 26.28 11.58 15.50
N ALA A 428 25.03 11.96 15.64
CA ALA A 428 24.47 12.31 16.96
C ALA A 428 24.41 11.11 17.94
N VAL A 429 24.60 9.88 17.45
CA VAL A 429 24.58 8.65 18.25
C VAL A 429 25.92 7.91 18.21
N ARG A 430 26.57 7.85 17.02
CA ARG A 430 27.80 7.10 16.79
C ARG A 430 28.66 7.80 15.74
N ASP A 431 29.94 7.99 16.02
CA ASP A 431 30.89 8.65 15.08
C ASP A 431 31.50 7.68 14.05
N GLU A 432 31.52 6.40 14.36
CA GLU A 432 32.16 5.35 13.57
C GLU A 432 31.14 4.49 12.82
N ALA A 433 31.66 3.60 11.96
CA ALA A 433 30.88 2.60 11.24
C ALA A 433 29.82 3.16 10.29
N CYS A 434 30.06 4.33 9.70
CA CYS A 434 29.26 4.95 8.67
C CYS A 434 30.12 5.46 7.53
N SER A 435 29.64 5.32 6.31
CA SER A 435 30.19 5.95 5.11
C SER A 435 29.09 6.46 4.19
N ILE A 436 29.43 7.41 3.32
CA ILE A 436 28.52 7.93 2.28
C ILE A 436 29.03 7.47 0.93
N GLU A 437 28.17 6.83 0.16
CA GLU A 437 28.38 6.50 -1.25
C GLU A 437 27.11 6.90 -2.02
N LEU A 438 27.22 7.96 -2.83
CA LEU A 438 26.05 8.52 -3.52
C LEU A 438 25.60 7.69 -4.72
N ASP A 439 26.46 6.87 -5.29
CA ASP A 439 26.08 5.88 -6.29
C ASP A 439 25.52 4.64 -5.58
N ARG A 440 24.22 4.38 -5.80
CA ARG A 440 23.54 3.30 -5.10
C ARG A 440 24.05 1.91 -5.50
N ARG A 441 24.45 1.71 -6.76
CA ARG A 441 25.06 0.43 -7.19
C ARG A 441 26.40 0.19 -6.51
N LEU A 442 27.25 1.23 -6.44
CA LEU A 442 28.51 1.14 -5.71
C LEU A 442 28.29 0.95 -4.20
N ALA A 443 27.30 1.58 -3.62
CA ALA A 443 26.93 1.37 -2.20
C ALA A 443 26.52 -0.08 -1.95
N ILE A 444 25.71 -0.69 -2.82
CA ILE A 444 25.34 -2.11 -2.76
C ILE A 444 26.58 -2.99 -2.90
N GLN A 445 27.47 -2.71 -3.84
CA GLN A 445 28.71 -3.46 -4.02
C GLN A 445 29.61 -3.40 -2.78
N GLN A 446 29.80 -2.21 -2.22
CA GLN A 446 30.61 -2.00 -1.02
C GLN A 446 30.04 -2.72 0.20
N ILE A 447 28.72 -2.64 0.42
CA ILE A 447 28.10 -3.26 1.61
C ILE A 447 28.12 -4.79 1.52
N LEU A 448 27.88 -5.36 0.34
CA LEU A 448 27.93 -6.81 0.11
C LEU A 448 29.36 -7.35 0.21
N GLY A 449 30.36 -6.58 -0.27
CA GLY A 449 31.78 -6.93 -0.15
C GLY A 449 32.34 -6.89 1.27
N LYS A 450 31.64 -6.25 2.22
CA LYS A 450 31.98 -6.24 3.65
C LYS A 450 31.36 -7.39 4.44
N ALA A 451 30.39 -8.11 3.87
CA ALA A 451 29.65 -9.14 4.58
C ALA A 451 30.49 -10.41 4.77
N GLU A 452 30.40 -10.97 5.97
CA GLU A 452 31.06 -12.20 6.39
C GLU A 452 30.03 -13.30 6.68
N PRO A 453 30.42 -14.58 6.78
CA PRO A 453 29.50 -15.65 7.11
C PRO A 453 28.74 -15.38 8.41
N GLY A 454 27.41 -15.49 8.37
CA GLY A 454 26.52 -15.24 9.50
C GLY A 454 26.03 -13.81 9.62
N ASP A 455 26.56 -12.85 8.83
CA ASP A 455 26.05 -11.48 8.74
C ASP A 455 24.69 -11.41 8.04
N THR A 456 24.05 -10.24 8.15
CA THR A 456 22.86 -9.90 7.38
C THR A 456 23.01 -8.50 6.79
N VAL A 457 22.81 -8.40 5.47
CA VAL A 457 22.79 -7.13 4.74
C VAL A 457 21.35 -6.72 4.46
N LEU A 458 20.99 -5.49 4.81
CA LEU A 458 19.73 -4.86 4.47
C LEU A 458 19.96 -3.72 3.47
N ILE A 459 19.28 -3.78 2.33
CA ILE A 459 19.19 -2.69 1.35
C ILE A 459 17.78 -2.10 1.48
N ALA A 460 17.69 -0.86 2.04
CA ALA A 460 16.41 -0.27 2.39
C ALA A 460 16.08 1.00 1.61
N GLY A 461 14.79 1.34 1.59
CA GLY A 461 14.22 2.55 1.01
C GLY A 461 13.37 2.28 -0.23
N LYS A 462 13.92 1.64 -1.25
CA LYS A 462 13.27 1.43 -2.55
C LYS A 462 12.39 0.18 -2.62
N GLY A 463 12.79 -0.90 -1.95
CA GLY A 463 12.03 -2.15 -1.94
C GLY A 463 11.71 -2.68 -3.34
N HIS A 464 10.44 -2.59 -3.75
CA HIS A 464 9.95 -3.07 -5.04
C HIS A 464 10.11 -2.06 -6.19
N GLU A 465 10.56 -0.83 -5.94
CA GLU A 465 10.76 0.16 -6.98
C GLU A 465 11.86 -0.27 -7.96
N THR A 466 11.60 -0.13 -9.25
CA THR A 466 12.49 -0.55 -10.34
C THR A 466 13.11 0.64 -11.08
N PHE A 467 13.19 1.82 -10.43
CA PHE A 467 13.72 3.03 -11.01
C PHE A 467 14.37 3.93 -9.96
N GLN A 468 15.25 4.84 -10.38
CA GLN A 468 15.67 6.02 -9.64
C GLN A 468 15.25 7.29 -10.39
N GLU A 469 14.83 8.31 -9.63
CA GLU A 469 14.34 9.59 -10.15
C GLU A 469 15.33 10.71 -9.80
N PHE A 470 15.95 11.29 -10.85
CA PHE A 470 16.90 12.39 -10.77
C PHE A 470 16.34 13.59 -11.55
N GLU A 471 16.02 14.70 -10.90
CA GLU A 471 15.37 15.88 -11.49
C GLU A 471 14.19 15.51 -12.39
N ASP A 472 14.33 15.63 -13.70
CA ASP A 472 13.31 15.29 -14.69
C ASP A 472 13.63 13.96 -15.42
N THR A 473 14.63 13.20 -14.95
CA THR A 473 15.08 11.94 -15.55
C THR A 473 14.75 10.76 -14.63
N VAL A 474 14.17 9.72 -15.21
CA VAL A 474 13.91 8.44 -14.54
C VAL A 474 14.80 7.38 -15.20
N VAL A 475 15.64 6.73 -14.40
CA VAL A 475 16.54 5.67 -14.85
C VAL A 475 16.11 4.33 -14.26
N PRO A 476 16.17 3.22 -15.02
CA PRO A 476 15.91 1.88 -14.48
C PRO A 476 16.91 1.56 -13.36
N PHE A 477 16.39 1.08 -12.22
CA PHE A 477 17.21 0.66 -11.09
C PHE A 477 16.41 -0.26 -10.16
N ASP A 478 16.85 -1.48 -9.96
CA ASP A 478 16.21 -2.45 -9.08
C ASP A 478 17.23 -2.99 -8.08
N ASP A 479 17.02 -2.71 -6.79
CA ASP A 479 17.93 -3.13 -5.71
C ASP A 479 18.19 -4.64 -5.70
N ARG A 480 17.17 -5.47 -6.04
CA ARG A 480 17.28 -6.93 -6.03
C ARG A 480 18.16 -7.43 -7.16
N LEU A 481 17.96 -6.87 -8.36
CA LEU A 481 18.76 -7.24 -9.53
C LEU A 481 20.22 -6.84 -9.32
N HIS A 482 20.48 -5.62 -8.86
CA HIS A 482 21.85 -5.16 -8.60
C HIS A 482 22.51 -5.93 -7.45
N ALA A 483 21.76 -6.28 -6.38
CA ALA A 483 22.30 -7.13 -5.33
C ALA A 483 22.64 -8.53 -5.87
N GLN A 484 21.80 -9.10 -6.72
CA GLN A 484 22.07 -10.39 -7.35
C GLN A 484 23.29 -10.33 -8.27
N GLU A 485 23.38 -9.35 -9.16
CA GLU A 485 24.54 -9.12 -10.04
C GLU A 485 25.86 -9.01 -9.25
N VAL A 486 25.84 -8.20 -8.19
CA VAL A 486 27.03 -8.03 -7.32
C VAL A 486 27.40 -9.34 -6.60
N LEU A 487 26.44 -10.10 -6.11
CA LEU A 487 26.72 -11.41 -5.49
C LEU A 487 27.33 -12.38 -6.49
N GLU A 488 26.89 -12.38 -7.74
CA GLU A 488 27.45 -13.17 -8.83
C GLU A 488 28.88 -12.69 -9.18
N GLU A 489 29.15 -11.38 -9.22
CA GLU A 489 30.49 -10.79 -9.38
C GLU A 489 31.45 -11.19 -8.23
N LEU A 490 30.91 -11.38 -7.00
CA LEU A 490 31.65 -11.88 -5.84
C LEU A 490 31.86 -13.41 -5.83
N GLY A 491 31.36 -14.11 -6.85
CA GLY A 491 31.54 -15.56 -7.02
C GLY A 491 30.46 -16.42 -6.36
N PHE A 492 29.36 -15.82 -5.89
CA PHE A 492 28.23 -16.58 -5.37
C PHE A 492 27.25 -16.89 -6.50
N HIS A 493 26.79 -18.13 -6.61
CA HIS A 493 25.85 -18.55 -7.65
C HIS A 493 24.69 -19.34 -7.04
N ARG A 494 23.48 -19.10 -7.53
CA ARG A 494 22.32 -19.93 -7.14
C ARG A 494 22.63 -21.40 -7.42
N LYS A 495 22.55 -22.24 -6.41
CA LYS A 495 22.50 -23.69 -6.63
C LYS A 495 21.22 -23.97 -7.43
N VAL A 496 21.36 -24.31 -8.71
CA VAL A 496 20.26 -24.86 -9.49
C VAL A 496 19.94 -26.21 -8.86
N HIS A 497 18.86 -26.28 -8.07
CA HIS A 497 18.31 -27.58 -7.71
C HIS A 497 17.83 -28.20 -9.03
N ALA A 498 18.54 -29.24 -9.48
CA ALA A 498 18.03 -30.11 -10.54
C ALA A 498 16.64 -30.60 -10.11
N ALA A 499 15.65 -30.34 -10.97
CA ALA A 499 14.25 -30.66 -10.80
C ALA A 499 14.03 -32.20 -10.70
#